data_9b04fb15fffbfba9bcc90ea092dd1374
#
_entry.id   9b04fb15fffbfba9bcc90ea092dd1374
#
_cell.length_a   1.000
_cell.length_b   1.000
_cell.length_c   1.000
_cell.angle_alpha   90.00
_cell.angle_beta   90.00
_cell.angle_gamma   90.00
#
_symmetry.space_group_name_H-M   'P 1'
#
loop_
_entity.id
_entity.type
_entity.pdbx_description
1 polymer ?
#
loop_
_entity_poly.entity_id
_entity_poly.type
_entity_poly.pdbx_seq_one_letter_code
_entity_poly.pdbx_strand_id
1 'polypeptide(L)'
;QHRRQRQMCIRDSGNTLSEFQLKTDVIKDEVRAGGRIPLIIGRQLTDKARETLGMNPTNIFVRPTPNKNDGKGFTLAQKMVGKACGVEGVNPGDYCEPRMTSVGSQDTTGPMTRDELKELACLGFSADLVMQSFCHTAAYPKPVDIETQNSLPEFIMTRGGVSLKPGDGIIHSWLNRMLLPDTVGTGGDSHTRFPIGISFPAGSGLVAFA
;
A
#
# COMPACT_ATOMS: atom_id res chain seq x y z
N GLN A 1 14.99 -28.07 -7.36
CA GLN A 1 14.58 -27.13 -8.42
C GLN A 1 15.43 -25.88 -8.26
N HIS A 2 16.35 -25.66 -9.19
CA HIS A 2 17.25 -24.51 -9.19
C HIS A 2 16.43 -23.23 -9.42
N ARG A 3 16.32 -22.38 -8.39
CA ARG A 3 15.87 -20.99 -8.57
C ARG A 3 16.89 -20.31 -9.51
N ARG A 4 16.51 -20.05 -10.75
CA ARG A 4 17.30 -19.20 -11.65
C ARG A 4 17.29 -17.79 -11.06
N GLN A 5 18.36 -17.44 -10.36
CA GLN A 5 18.62 -16.08 -9.96
C GLN A 5 18.76 -15.25 -11.24
N ARG A 6 17.86 -14.31 -11.47
CA ARG A 6 18.01 -13.38 -12.59
C ARG A 6 18.93 -12.26 -12.14
N GLN A 7 20.14 -12.29 -12.67
CA GLN A 7 21.07 -11.17 -12.57
C GLN A 7 20.69 -10.10 -13.59
N MET A 8 20.59 -8.86 -13.16
CA MET A 8 20.49 -7.71 -14.05
C MET A 8 21.91 -7.17 -14.28
N CYS A 9 22.31 -7.06 -15.55
CA CYS A 9 23.60 -6.56 -15.93
C CYS A 9 23.43 -5.25 -16.71
N ILE A 10 24.13 -4.21 -16.30
CA ILE A 10 24.29 -2.99 -17.09
C ILE A 10 25.57 -3.16 -17.92
N ARG A 11 25.43 -2.99 -19.22
CA ARG A 11 26.54 -3.16 -20.16
C ARG A 11 26.79 -1.87 -20.92
N ASP A 12 28.07 -1.56 -21.09
CA ASP A 12 28.57 -0.54 -22.01
C ASP A 12 29.69 -1.16 -22.85
N SER A 13 29.65 -0.93 -24.17
CA SER A 13 30.65 -1.44 -25.13
C SER A 13 30.93 -2.96 -25.02
N GLY A 14 29.90 -3.73 -24.58
CA GLY A 14 29.99 -5.18 -24.40
C GLY A 14 30.58 -5.64 -23.05
N ASN A 15 31.08 -4.73 -22.24
CA ASN A 15 31.55 -5.03 -20.88
C ASN A 15 30.46 -4.91 -19.85
N THR A 16 30.45 -5.79 -18.84
CA THR A 16 29.54 -5.68 -17.68
C THR A 16 30.05 -4.57 -16.77
N LEU A 17 29.29 -3.51 -16.60
CA LEU A 17 29.62 -2.40 -15.68
C LEU A 17 29.18 -2.69 -14.24
N SER A 18 28.06 -3.37 -14.07
CA SER A 18 27.52 -3.71 -12.74
C SER A 18 26.64 -4.95 -12.82
N GLU A 19 26.67 -5.73 -11.76
CA GLU A 19 25.78 -6.85 -11.53
C GLU A 19 25.12 -6.68 -10.18
N PHE A 20 23.81 -6.95 -10.11
CA PHE A 20 23.09 -6.92 -8.84
C PHE A 20 21.96 -7.96 -8.84
N GLN A 21 21.54 -8.35 -7.64
CA GLN A 21 20.42 -9.24 -7.43
C GLN A 21 19.23 -8.45 -6.88
N LEU A 22 18.04 -8.70 -7.42
CA LEU A 22 16.83 -8.18 -6.84
C LEU A 22 16.59 -8.83 -5.48
N LYS A 23 16.42 -8.00 -4.43
CA LYS A 23 16.26 -8.50 -3.06
C LYS A 23 14.94 -9.22 -2.83
N THR A 24 13.89 -8.84 -3.57
CA THR A 24 12.56 -9.43 -3.44
C THR A 24 12.06 -9.95 -4.77
N ASP A 25 11.40 -11.10 -4.76
CA ASP A 25 10.84 -11.69 -5.99
C ASP A 25 9.61 -10.92 -6.51
N VAL A 26 8.93 -10.15 -5.66
CA VAL A 26 7.79 -9.34 -6.07
C VAL A 26 8.15 -8.25 -7.09
N ILE A 27 9.37 -7.73 -7.05
CA ILE A 27 9.87 -6.78 -8.05
C ILE A 27 9.88 -7.42 -9.45
N LYS A 28 10.13 -8.72 -9.54
CA LYS A 28 10.06 -9.44 -10.83
C LYS A 28 8.66 -9.47 -11.38
N ASP A 29 7.67 -9.64 -10.52
CA ASP A 29 6.26 -9.61 -10.91
C ASP A 29 5.84 -8.20 -11.33
N GLU A 30 6.29 -7.14 -10.64
CA GLU A 30 6.06 -5.76 -11.06
C GLU A 30 6.64 -5.47 -12.46
N VAL A 31 7.87 -5.89 -12.71
CA VAL A 31 8.53 -5.71 -14.03
C VAL A 31 7.79 -6.50 -15.12
N ARG A 32 7.38 -7.74 -14.83
CA ARG A 32 6.64 -8.59 -15.78
C ARG A 32 5.25 -8.04 -16.11
N ALA A 33 4.61 -7.41 -15.15
CA ALA A 33 3.29 -6.79 -15.31
C ALA A 33 3.36 -5.42 -16.00
N GLY A 34 4.54 -4.82 -16.11
CA GLY A 34 4.71 -3.47 -16.65
C GLY A 34 4.52 -2.36 -15.60
N GLY A 35 4.50 -2.71 -14.32
CA GLY A 35 4.39 -1.77 -13.20
C GLY A 35 3.55 -2.29 -12.04
N ARG A 36 3.52 -1.52 -10.97
CA ARG A 36 2.81 -1.89 -9.74
C ARG A 36 1.30 -1.95 -9.94
N ILE A 37 0.69 -0.94 -10.55
CA ILE A 37 -0.76 -0.88 -10.76
C ILE A 37 -1.25 -2.03 -11.65
N PRO A 38 -0.64 -2.31 -12.82
CA PRO A 38 -0.98 -3.49 -13.60
C PRO A 38 -0.84 -4.81 -12.82
N LEU A 39 0.16 -4.93 -11.95
CA LEU A 39 0.32 -6.11 -11.11
C LEU A 39 -0.84 -6.28 -10.12
N ILE A 40 -1.24 -5.20 -9.43
CA ILE A 40 -2.36 -5.22 -8.48
C ILE A 40 -3.64 -5.64 -9.18
N ILE A 41 -3.97 -4.99 -10.30
CA ILE A 41 -5.16 -5.31 -11.11
C ILE A 41 -5.12 -6.77 -11.55
N GLY A 42 -4.01 -7.20 -12.14
CA GLY A 42 -3.84 -8.56 -12.66
C GLY A 42 -3.99 -9.62 -11.58
N ARG A 43 -3.39 -9.41 -10.42
CA ARG A 43 -3.51 -10.33 -9.28
C ARG A 43 -4.96 -10.42 -8.79
N GLN A 44 -5.59 -9.29 -8.49
CA GLN A 44 -6.94 -9.26 -7.93
C GLN A 44 -7.98 -9.84 -8.88
N LEU A 45 -7.94 -9.46 -10.16
CA LEU A 45 -8.87 -10.01 -11.17
C LEU A 45 -8.65 -11.49 -11.38
N THR A 46 -7.39 -11.95 -11.42
CA THR A 46 -7.07 -13.38 -11.56
C THR A 46 -7.58 -14.16 -10.36
N ASP A 47 -7.34 -13.67 -9.14
CA ASP A 47 -7.79 -14.35 -7.93
C ASP A 47 -9.32 -14.41 -7.86
N LYS A 48 -10.01 -13.31 -8.12
CA LYS A 48 -11.47 -13.25 -8.12
C LYS A 48 -12.08 -14.15 -9.20
N ALA A 49 -11.52 -14.18 -10.41
CA ALA A 49 -11.99 -15.05 -11.47
C ALA A 49 -11.82 -16.53 -11.11
N ARG A 50 -10.66 -16.91 -10.57
CA ARG A 50 -10.39 -18.29 -10.14
C ARG A 50 -11.28 -18.72 -8.99
N GLU A 51 -11.48 -17.87 -7.98
CA GLU A 51 -12.41 -18.11 -6.89
C GLU A 51 -13.84 -18.35 -7.41
N THR A 52 -14.33 -17.48 -8.29
CA THR A 52 -15.66 -17.62 -8.90
C THR A 52 -15.83 -18.92 -9.70
N LEU A 53 -14.76 -19.38 -10.32
CA LEU A 53 -14.73 -20.64 -11.09
C LEU A 53 -14.42 -21.87 -10.23
N GLY A 54 -14.27 -21.74 -8.92
CA GLY A 54 -13.89 -22.83 -8.02
C GLY A 54 -12.49 -23.39 -8.27
N MET A 55 -11.59 -22.61 -8.85
CA MET A 55 -10.21 -23.00 -9.16
C MET A 55 -9.27 -22.65 -8.01
N ASN A 56 -8.25 -23.47 -7.81
CA ASN A 56 -7.21 -23.17 -6.84
C ASN A 56 -6.47 -21.86 -7.16
N PRO A 57 -5.93 -21.13 -6.14
CA PRO A 57 -5.06 -20.00 -6.36
C PRO A 57 -3.91 -20.31 -7.32
N THR A 58 -3.51 -19.33 -8.12
CA THR A 58 -2.38 -19.49 -9.03
C THR A 58 -1.04 -19.28 -8.34
N ASN A 59 0.00 -19.96 -8.81
CA ASN A 59 1.39 -19.77 -8.36
C ASN A 59 2.21 -18.85 -9.31
N ILE A 60 1.55 -18.18 -10.25
CA ILE A 60 2.21 -17.27 -11.20
C ILE A 60 2.78 -16.05 -10.46
N PHE A 61 2.05 -15.57 -9.44
CA PHE A 61 2.46 -14.43 -8.64
C PHE A 61 3.22 -14.85 -7.39
N VAL A 62 4.21 -14.05 -7.01
CA VAL A 62 4.88 -14.20 -5.71
C VAL A 62 3.87 -13.90 -4.60
N ARG A 63 3.80 -14.80 -3.64
CA ARG A 63 2.94 -14.66 -2.47
C ARG A 63 3.74 -14.85 -1.20
N PRO A 64 3.31 -14.23 -0.10
CA PRO A 64 3.92 -14.48 1.20
C PRO A 64 3.90 -15.99 1.52
N THR A 65 5.02 -16.47 2.02
CA THR A 65 5.08 -17.82 2.55
C THR A 65 4.93 -17.73 4.06
N PRO A 66 3.95 -18.42 4.66
CA PRO A 66 3.79 -18.45 6.12
C PRO A 66 5.09 -18.91 6.77
N ASN A 67 5.54 -18.16 7.78
CA ASN A 67 6.75 -18.50 8.50
C ASN A 67 6.59 -19.74 9.34
N LYS A 68 7.66 -20.51 9.40
CA LYS A 68 7.80 -21.52 10.45
C LYS A 68 8.19 -20.77 11.74
N ASN A 69 7.32 -20.85 12.73
CA ASN A 69 7.67 -20.43 14.09
C ASN A 69 8.89 -21.26 14.56
N ASP A 70 9.98 -20.57 14.89
CA ASP A 70 11.21 -21.21 15.38
C ASP A 70 11.14 -21.57 16.88
N GLY A 71 9.94 -21.51 17.48
CA GLY A 71 9.70 -21.75 18.89
C GLY A 71 10.02 -20.55 19.79
N LYS A 72 10.49 -19.43 19.22
CA LYS A 72 10.66 -18.16 19.95
C LYS A 72 9.37 -17.37 19.90
N GLY A 73 9.04 -16.71 20.98
CA GLY A 73 7.88 -15.82 21.01
C GLY A 73 8.07 -14.61 20.10
N PHE A 74 6.96 -14.06 19.59
CA PHE A 74 6.95 -12.83 18.80
C PHE A 74 6.84 -11.59 19.69
N THR A 75 7.50 -10.51 19.30
CA THR A 75 7.29 -9.19 19.87
C THR A 75 5.88 -8.68 19.54
N LEU A 76 5.41 -7.67 20.26
CA LEU A 76 4.10 -7.07 19.99
C LEU A 76 3.98 -6.60 18.53
N ALA A 77 4.99 -5.92 18.00
CA ALA A 77 4.99 -5.46 16.60
C ALA A 77 4.89 -6.62 15.61
N GLN A 78 5.64 -7.70 15.83
CA GLN A 78 5.58 -8.91 14.99
C GLN A 78 4.19 -9.57 15.01
N LYS A 79 3.55 -9.60 16.19
CA LYS A 79 2.18 -10.12 16.34
C LYS A 79 1.15 -9.23 15.62
N MET A 80 1.26 -7.90 15.75
CA MET A 80 0.34 -6.97 15.11
C MET A 80 0.40 -7.07 13.58
N VAL A 81 1.61 -7.09 13.02
CA VAL A 81 1.79 -7.27 11.57
C VAL A 81 1.34 -8.67 11.16
N GLY A 82 1.68 -9.71 11.93
CA GLY A 82 1.22 -11.07 11.69
C GLY A 82 -0.30 -11.19 11.64
N LYS A 83 -1.00 -10.59 12.62
CA LYS A 83 -2.46 -10.54 12.65
C LYS A 83 -3.04 -9.90 11.38
N ALA A 84 -2.44 -8.80 10.90
CA ALA A 84 -2.84 -8.14 9.67
C ALA A 84 -2.56 -9.01 8.41
N CYS A 85 -1.63 -9.96 8.50
CA CYS A 85 -1.33 -10.95 7.47
C CYS A 85 -2.12 -12.26 7.61
N GLY A 86 -2.96 -12.39 8.63
CA GLY A 86 -3.69 -13.63 8.92
C GLY A 86 -2.83 -14.74 9.50
N VAL A 87 -1.68 -14.43 10.11
CA VAL A 87 -0.76 -15.37 10.76
C VAL A 87 -0.45 -14.94 12.20
N GLU A 88 0.13 -15.84 13.01
CA GLU A 88 0.41 -15.56 14.42
C GLU A 88 1.45 -14.44 14.61
N GLY A 89 2.44 -14.37 13.74
CA GLY A 89 3.49 -13.35 13.77
C GLY A 89 4.36 -13.41 12.52
N VAL A 90 5.20 -12.41 12.33
CA VAL A 90 6.16 -12.30 11.23
C VAL A 90 7.55 -12.01 11.78
N ASN A 91 8.60 -12.51 11.11
CA ASN A 91 9.98 -12.23 11.51
C ASN A 91 10.58 -11.10 10.67
N PRO A 92 11.62 -10.41 11.18
CA PRO A 92 12.38 -9.47 10.37
C PRO A 92 12.97 -10.14 9.12
N GLY A 93 12.76 -9.51 7.97
CA GLY A 93 13.22 -10.02 6.67
C GLY A 93 12.20 -10.89 5.92
N ASP A 94 11.08 -11.23 6.55
CA ASP A 94 10.02 -11.95 5.85
C ASP A 94 9.27 -11.04 4.89
N TYR A 95 8.95 -11.57 3.71
CA TYR A 95 8.00 -10.93 2.83
C TYR A 95 6.58 -11.17 3.35
N CYS A 96 5.84 -10.10 3.61
CA CYS A 96 4.45 -10.16 4.08
C CYS A 96 3.59 -9.08 3.43
N GLU A 97 2.29 -9.31 3.37
CA GLU A 97 1.28 -8.41 2.81
C GLU A 97 0.21 -8.13 3.89
N PRO A 98 0.46 -7.20 4.81
CA PRO A 98 -0.50 -6.88 5.85
C PRO A 98 -1.71 -6.13 5.28
N ARG A 99 -2.91 -6.54 5.68
CA ARG A 99 -4.13 -5.78 5.39
C ARG A 99 -4.10 -4.45 6.14
N MET A 100 -4.24 -3.36 5.41
CA MET A 100 -4.35 -2.03 5.99
C MET A 100 -5.77 -1.79 6.48
N THR A 101 -5.90 -1.42 7.75
CA THR A 101 -7.18 -1.04 8.35
C THR A 101 -7.48 0.43 8.12
N SER A 102 -6.46 1.29 8.22
CA SER A 102 -6.62 2.73 8.07
C SER A 102 -5.60 3.29 7.09
N VAL A 103 -6.06 4.15 6.19
CA VAL A 103 -5.24 4.81 5.18
C VAL A 103 -5.50 6.31 5.22
N GLY A 104 -4.46 7.10 5.43
CA GLY A 104 -4.51 8.56 5.41
C GLY A 104 -3.94 9.13 4.12
N SER A 105 -4.70 9.93 3.42
CA SER A 105 -4.27 10.70 2.26
C SER A 105 -4.31 12.19 2.57
N GLN A 106 -3.41 12.95 2.00
CA GLN A 106 -3.34 14.39 2.19
C GLN A 106 -3.33 15.11 0.84
N ASP A 107 -3.57 16.42 0.89
CA ASP A 107 -3.71 17.27 -0.28
C ASP A 107 -2.47 17.33 -1.18
N THR A 108 -1.28 17.11 -0.65
CA THR A 108 -0.04 17.06 -1.44
C THR A 108 0.20 15.70 -2.12
N THR A 109 -0.41 14.63 -1.62
CA THR A 109 -0.32 13.29 -2.20
C THR A 109 -1.62 12.81 -2.85
N GLY A 110 -2.74 13.40 -2.48
CA GLY A 110 -4.07 13.08 -2.99
C GLY A 110 -4.22 13.15 -4.51
N PRO A 111 -3.70 14.18 -5.20
CA PRO A 111 -3.76 14.23 -6.66
C PRO A 111 -3.08 13.06 -7.35
N MET A 112 -1.90 12.65 -6.88
CA MET A 112 -1.19 11.48 -7.40
C MET A 112 -1.95 10.19 -7.10
N THR A 113 -2.48 10.06 -5.87
CA THR A 113 -3.34 8.94 -5.48
C THR A 113 -4.59 8.86 -6.37
N ARG A 114 -5.22 9.99 -6.65
CA ARG A 114 -6.38 10.07 -7.56
C ARG A 114 -6.03 9.57 -8.96
N ASP A 115 -4.89 9.99 -9.50
CA ASP A 115 -4.50 9.64 -10.85
C ASP A 115 -4.13 8.15 -10.94
N GLU A 116 -3.44 7.60 -9.95
CA GLU A 116 -3.17 6.17 -9.82
C GLU A 116 -4.47 5.35 -9.66
N LEU A 117 -5.42 5.82 -8.83
CA LEU A 117 -6.69 5.13 -8.62
C LEU A 117 -7.63 5.21 -9.83
N LYS A 118 -7.49 6.19 -10.71
CA LYS A 118 -8.22 6.20 -11.97
C LYS A 118 -7.86 5.02 -12.87
N GLU A 119 -6.61 4.57 -12.83
CA GLU A 119 -6.16 3.38 -13.55
C GLU A 119 -6.78 2.09 -12.97
N LEU A 120 -7.11 2.08 -11.69
CA LEU A 120 -7.82 0.97 -11.04
C LEU A 120 -9.32 0.92 -11.37
N ALA A 121 -9.84 1.93 -12.03
CA ALA A 121 -11.20 2.09 -12.60
C ALA A 121 -12.34 1.62 -11.71
N CYS A 122 -12.62 0.31 -11.67
CA CYS A 122 -13.76 -0.30 -10.98
C CYS A 122 -13.43 -0.80 -9.56
N LEU A 123 -12.20 -0.66 -9.10
CA LEU A 123 -11.81 -1.09 -7.76
C LEU A 123 -12.10 0.01 -6.74
N GLY A 124 -12.77 -0.35 -5.67
CA GLY A 124 -12.97 0.51 -4.50
C GLY A 124 -11.84 0.36 -3.49
N PHE A 125 -11.92 1.13 -2.40
CA PHE A 125 -10.99 0.97 -1.29
C PHE A 125 -11.21 -0.37 -0.56
N SER A 126 -10.14 -1.04 -0.21
CA SER A 126 -10.17 -2.28 0.58
C SER A 126 -9.91 -2.05 2.07
N ALA A 127 -9.32 -0.91 2.43
CA ALA A 127 -9.14 -0.53 3.83
C ALA A 127 -10.47 -0.12 4.47
N ASP A 128 -10.63 -0.42 5.77
CA ASP A 128 -11.87 -0.13 6.50
C ASP A 128 -12.10 1.38 6.65
N LEU A 129 -11.01 2.17 6.70
CA LEU A 129 -11.05 3.64 6.73
C LEU A 129 -10.02 4.21 5.77
N VAL A 130 -10.48 4.91 4.74
CA VAL A 130 -9.63 5.78 3.90
C VAL A 130 -10.06 7.22 4.14
N MET A 131 -9.14 8.07 4.60
CA MET A 131 -9.41 9.45 4.96
C MET A 131 -8.52 10.41 4.16
N GLN A 132 -9.15 11.38 3.50
CA GLN A 132 -8.50 12.48 2.82
C GLN A 132 -8.51 13.73 3.70
N SER A 133 -7.40 14.46 3.73
CA SER A 133 -7.28 15.76 4.41
C SER A 133 -6.65 16.83 3.53
N PHE A 134 -6.78 18.09 3.96
CA PHE A 134 -6.25 19.29 3.27
C PHE A 134 -5.38 20.11 4.22
N CYS A 135 -4.51 19.46 4.97
CA CYS A 135 -3.75 20.09 6.04
C CYS A 135 -2.56 20.95 5.57
N HIS A 136 -2.07 20.77 4.33
CA HIS A 136 -0.92 21.52 3.82
C HIS A 136 -1.31 22.74 3.01
N THR A 137 -2.48 22.75 2.39
CA THR A 137 -2.92 23.81 1.49
C THR A 137 -4.04 24.69 2.06
N ALA A 138 -4.49 24.44 3.29
CA ALA A 138 -5.65 25.11 3.87
C ALA A 138 -5.42 26.62 4.12
N ALA A 139 -4.22 27.01 4.57
CA ALA A 139 -3.97 28.38 5.01
C ALA A 139 -3.69 29.35 3.85
N TYR A 140 -2.95 28.92 2.85
CA TYR A 140 -2.52 29.76 1.72
C TYR A 140 -2.60 28.99 0.40
N PRO A 141 -3.81 28.61 -0.04
CA PRO A 141 -3.98 27.80 -1.24
C PRO A 141 -3.63 28.58 -2.52
N LYS A 142 -2.90 27.91 -3.41
CA LYS A 142 -2.73 28.35 -4.80
C LYS A 142 -3.96 27.97 -5.63
N PRO A 143 -4.16 28.51 -6.83
CA PRO A 143 -5.29 28.13 -7.70
C PRO A 143 -5.40 26.61 -7.92
N VAL A 144 -4.28 25.91 -8.11
CA VAL A 144 -4.25 24.44 -8.27
C VAL A 144 -4.66 23.70 -7.00
N ASP A 145 -4.38 24.28 -5.84
CA ASP A 145 -4.79 23.69 -4.55
C ASP A 145 -6.31 23.80 -4.38
N ILE A 146 -6.90 24.92 -4.79
CA ILE A 146 -8.36 25.13 -4.76
C ILE A 146 -9.06 24.13 -5.69
N GLU A 147 -8.52 23.90 -6.89
CA GLU A 147 -9.04 22.87 -7.80
C GLU A 147 -8.99 21.47 -7.16
N THR A 148 -7.89 21.15 -6.51
CA THR A 148 -7.73 19.89 -5.75
C THR A 148 -8.73 19.79 -4.61
N GLN A 149 -8.88 20.86 -3.82
CA GLN A 149 -9.83 20.93 -2.69
C GLN A 149 -11.28 20.76 -3.15
N ASN A 150 -11.61 21.18 -4.35
CA ASN A 150 -12.96 21.05 -4.92
C ASN A 150 -13.24 19.69 -5.55
N SER A 151 -12.24 19.04 -6.14
CA SER A 151 -12.43 17.81 -6.93
C SER A 151 -12.11 16.52 -6.15
N LEU A 152 -11.15 16.57 -5.24
CA LEU A 152 -10.67 15.38 -4.54
C LEU A 152 -11.67 14.78 -3.53
N PRO A 153 -12.49 15.60 -2.80
CA PRO A 153 -13.48 15.05 -1.87
C PRO A 153 -14.49 14.12 -2.54
N GLU A 154 -15.08 14.54 -3.63
CA GLU A 154 -16.04 13.71 -4.38
C GLU A 154 -15.39 12.42 -4.86
N PHE A 155 -14.19 12.50 -5.39
CA PHE A 155 -13.45 11.34 -5.86
C PHE A 155 -13.21 10.29 -4.76
N ILE A 156 -12.86 10.73 -3.55
CA ILE A 156 -12.60 9.85 -2.41
C ILE A 156 -13.92 9.27 -1.87
N MET A 157 -14.94 10.11 -1.69
CA MET A 157 -16.23 9.69 -1.11
C MET A 157 -16.98 8.72 -2.02
N THR A 158 -16.94 8.90 -3.32
CA THR A 158 -17.58 7.99 -4.29
C THR A 158 -16.95 6.59 -4.31
N ARG A 159 -15.76 6.43 -3.72
CA ARG A 159 -15.06 5.15 -3.56
C ARG A 159 -15.11 4.57 -2.15
N GLY A 160 -15.97 5.12 -1.30
CA GLY A 160 -16.19 4.64 0.07
C GLY A 160 -15.24 5.25 1.11
N GLY A 161 -14.46 6.26 0.76
CA GLY A 161 -13.62 6.99 1.70
C GLY A 161 -14.34 8.15 2.38
N VAL A 162 -13.65 8.80 3.30
CA VAL A 162 -14.08 10.00 4.02
C VAL A 162 -13.20 11.17 3.64
N SER A 163 -13.76 12.33 3.41
CA SER A 163 -12.99 13.55 3.15
C SER A 163 -13.26 14.62 4.19
N LEU A 164 -12.18 15.13 4.76
CA LEU A 164 -12.19 16.37 5.55
C LEU A 164 -12.27 17.58 4.60
N LYS A 165 -12.60 18.72 5.17
CA LYS A 165 -12.55 20.02 4.46
C LYS A 165 -11.26 20.77 4.78
N PRO A 166 -10.83 21.73 3.95
CA PRO A 166 -9.77 22.65 4.33
C PRO A 166 -10.13 23.37 5.65
N GLY A 167 -9.22 23.31 6.62
CA GLY A 167 -9.44 23.89 7.95
C GLY A 167 -9.97 22.92 9.02
N ASP A 168 -10.41 21.73 8.68
CA ASP A 168 -10.87 20.72 9.66
C ASP A 168 -9.74 20.16 10.55
N GLY A 169 -8.51 20.42 10.19
CA GLY A 169 -7.33 20.00 10.94
C GLY A 169 -6.40 19.06 10.17
N ILE A 170 -5.36 18.62 10.86
CA ILE A 170 -4.32 17.77 10.27
C ILE A 170 -4.73 16.30 10.31
N ILE A 171 -4.33 15.56 9.27
CA ILE A 171 -4.67 14.14 9.10
C ILE A 171 -4.28 13.28 10.32
N HIS A 172 -3.11 13.55 10.92
CA HIS A 172 -2.64 12.78 12.07
C HIS A 172 -3.57 12.86 13.28
N SER A 173 -4.12 14.06 13.55
CA SER A 173 -5.03 14.26 14.67
C SER A 173 -6.34 13.49 14.49
N TRP A 174 -6.82 13.40 13.25
CA TRP A 174 -8.02 12.65 12.94
C TRP A 174 -7.78 11.14 12.96
N LEU A 175 -6.75 10.66 12.28
CA LEU A 175 -6.41 9.25 12.27
C LEU A 175 -6.16 8.71 13.69
N ASN A 176 -5.45 9.46 14.54
CA ASN A 176 -5.20 9.07 15.92
C ASN A 176 -6.46 8.94 16.79
N ARG A 177 -7.56 9.55 16.39
CA ARG A 177 -8.87 9.44 17.08
C ARG A 177 -9.74 8.33 16.54
N MET A 178 -9.51 7.90 15.30
CA MET A 178 -10.41 7.02 14.58
C MET A 178 -9.86 5.61 14.37
N LEU A 179 -8.57 5.38 14.65
CA LEU A 179 -8.00 4.06 14.48
C LEU A 179 -8.34 3.13 15.64
N LEU A 180 -8.38 1.85 15.30
CA LEU A 180 -8.59 0.78 16.27
C LEU A 180 -7.24 0.30 16.83
N PRO A 181 -7.19 -0.13 18.11
CA PRO A 181 -6.02 -0.76 18.70
C PRO A 181 -5.56 -1.98 17.92
N ASP A 182 -4.26 -2.25 17.97
CA ASP A 182 -3.66 -3.46 17.39
C ASP A 182 -3.93 -3.65 15.89
N THR A 183 -4.07 -2.55 15.16
CA THR A 183 -4.25 -2.54 13.71
C THR A 183 -3.02 -2.00 12.99
N VAL A 184 -2.97 -2.26 11.69
CA VAL A 184 -1.93 -1.79 10.80
C VAL A 184 -2.54 -0.80 9.81
N GLY A 185 -1.85 0.33 9.60
CA GLY A 185 -2.30 1.34 8.66
C GLY A 185 -1.15 2.05 7.98
N THR A 186 -1.47 2.91 7.04
CA THR A 186 -0.50 3.72 6.32
C THR A 186 -1.03 5.14 6.07
N GLY A 187 -0.16 6.02 5.62
CA GLY A 187 -0.54 7.37 5.23
C GLY A 187 0.49 7.99 4.31
N GLY A 188 0.03 8.92 3.48
CA GLY A 188 0.83 9.64 2.50
C GLY A 188 1.75 10.70 3.11
N ASP A 189 1.89 10.75 4.43
CA ASP A 189 2.74 11.68 5.15
C ASP A 189 3.80 10.95 5.97
N SER A 190 5.05 11.42 5.92
CA SER A 190 6.17 10.85 6.66
C SER A 190 6.01 10.92 8.19
N HIS A 191 5.12 11.77 8.68
CA HIS A 191 4.79 11.92 10.09
C HIS A 191 3.59 11.10 10.54
N THR A 192 3.00 10.29 9.66
CA THR A 192 1.90 9.38 10.04
C THR A 192 2.37 8.41 11.12
N ARG A 193 1.77 8.52 12.31
CA ARG A 193 2.09 7.71 13.48
C ARG A 193 0.79 7.28 14.16
N PHE A 194 0.71 6.01 14.48
CA PHE A 194 -0.43 5.45 15.21
C PHE A 194 0.00 5.11 16.64
N PRO A 195 -0.55 5.76 17.66
CA PRO A 195 -0.09 5.57 19.03
C PRO A 195 -0.42 4.19 19.62
N ILE A 196 -1.42 3.51 19.09
CA ILE A 196 -1.92 2.22 19.59
C ILE A 196 -1.91 1.12 18.53
N GLY A 197 -1.28 1.38 17.38
CA GLY A 197 -1.17 0.47 16.25
C GLY A 197 0.19 0.59 15.57
N ILE A 198 0.32 -0.02 14.42
CA ILE A 198 1.51 0.10 13.56
C ILE A 198 1.16 0.93 12.34
N SER A 199 1.99 1.92 12.05
CA SER A 199 1.88 2.74 10.84
C SER A 199 3.12 2.62 9.96
N PHE A 200 2.87 2.52 8.67
CA PHE A 200 3.89 2.64 7.64
C PHE A 200 3.72 3.98 6.93
N PRO A 201 4.48 5.03 7.30
CA PRO A 201 4.46 6.28 6.55
C PRO A 201 4.98 6.03 5.15
N ALA A 202 4.29 6.56 4.16
CA ALA A 202 4.51 6.22 2.78
C ALA A 202 4.28 7.40 1.83
N GLY A 203 4.73 7.26 0.59
CA GLY A 203 4.35 8.13 -0.50
C GLY A 203 2.97 7.80 -1.06
N SER A 204 2.49 8.62 -2.00
CA SER A 204 1.17 8.50 -2.62
C SER A 204 0.88 7.14 -3.22
N GLY A 205 1.82 6.56 -3.96
CA GLY A 205 1.65 5.25 -4.58
C GLY A 205 1.37 4.12 -3.59
N LEU A 206 1.86 4.24 -2.35
CA LEU A 206 1.56 3.27 -1.32
C LEU A 206 0.15 3.44 -0.72
N VAL A 207 -0.40 4.65 -0.75
CA VAL A 207 -1.81 4.89 -0.37
C VAL A 207 -2.74 4.19 -1.34
N ALA A 208 -2.47 4.30 -2.64
CA ALA A 208 -3.24 3.57 -3.66
C ALA A 208 -3.07 2.05 -3.54
N PHE A 209 -1.87 1.60 -3.22
CA PHE A 209 -1.59 0.18 -3.02
C PHE A 209 -2.33 -0.39 -1.78
N ALA A 210 -2.42 0.39 -0.72
CA ALA A 210 -3.09 -0.02 0.51
C ALA A 210 -4.62 -0.02 0.40
#